data_5e9fb56e7abeaf7139021d4d3492436f
#
_entry.id   5e9fb56e7abeaf7139021d4d3492436f
#
_cell.length_a   1.000
_cell.length_b   1.000
_cell.length_c   1.000
_cell.angle_alpha   90.00
_cell.angle_beta   90.00
_cell.angle_gamma   90.00
#
_symmetry.space_group_name_H-M   'P 1'
#
loop_
_entity.id
_entity.type
_entity.pdbx_description
1 polymer ?
#
loop_
_entity_poly.entity_id
_entity_poly.type
_entity_poly.pdbx_seq_one_letter_code
_entity_poly.pdbx_strand_id
1 'polypeptide(L)'
;DDEKQGTLTYNLPGQHHGGFVTCEPSDVPLSKRHLDKQYLHMSLSDKPHLGAITEGSRAEDSVAMARILHGSETFDANCVIMGNVNTNSPLLVDKVVTEAVRAYCGNGQGIVVVPFILSGAMGPVSTAASIAQALAEAMMVCAFSQLIKPGAPFVLGNFLSSMSLRTGAPTFGMPEPTMSNYIIGQLARRLGLPLRCGGSLTASKIADAQAAYESADSMHSTALAGANFVLHAAGWLEGGLCTGFEK
;
A
#
# COMPACT_ATOMS: atom_id res chain seq x y z
N ASP A 1 -2.84 19.97 11.74
CA ASP A 1 -3.01 18.70 12.49
C ASP A 1 -2.33 17.51 11.83
N ASP A 2 -2.17 17.48 10.50
CA ASP A 2 -1.40 16.47 9.78
C ASP A 2 0.07 16.43 10.20
N GLU A 3 0.68 17.59 10.40
CA GLU A 3 2.06 17.71 10.89
C GLU A 3 2.22 17.06 12.26
N LYS A 4 1.30 17.32 13.18
CA LYS A 4 1.29 16.75 14.53
C LYS A 4 1.11 15.24 14.52
N GLN A 5 0.16 14.75 13.74
CA GLN A 5 -0.13 13.33 13.64
C GLN A 5 0.97 12.59 12.87
N GLY A 6 1.50 13.18 11.80
CA GLY A 6 2.65 12.68 11.08
C GLY A 6 3.86 12.52 11.98
N THR A 7 4.20 13.57 12.76
CA THR A 7 5.33 13.55 13.71
C THR A 7 5.17 12.45 14.76
N LEU A 8 3.99 12.30 15.35
CA LEU A 8 3.72 11.23 16.33
C LEU A 8 3.87 9.85 15.69
N THR A 9 3.23 9.62 14.54
CA THR A 9 3.23 8.34 13.86
C THR A 9 4.64 7.93 13.41
N TYR A 10 5.39 8.85 12.82
CA TYR A 10 6.73 8.55 12.28
C TYR A 10 7.80 8.36 13.35
N ASN A 11 7.64 8.98 14.50
CA ASN A 11 8.60 8.87 15.59
C ASN A 11 8.29 7.76 16.60
N LEU A 12 7.21 6.99 16.41
CA LEU A 12 6.92 5.82 17.23
C LEU A 12 8.01 4.74 17.03
N PRO A 13 8.57 4.17 18.11
CA PRO A 13 9.66 3.19 18.02
C PRO A 13 9.34 1.94 17.20
N GLY A 14 8.08 1.53 17.19
CA GLY A 14 7.63 0.33 16.45
C GLY A 14 7.35 0.58 14.97
N GLN A 15 7.41 1.81 14.48
CA GLN A 15 7.13 2.13 13.09
C GLN A 15 8.42 2.29 12.30
N HIS A 16 8.62 1.42 11.32
CA HIS A 16 9.85 1.39 10.51
C HIS A 16 9.70 2.05 9.14
N HIS A 17 8.51 2.51 8.77
CA HIS A 17 8.22 3.09 7.47
C HIS A 17 7.11 4.13 7.59
N GLY A 18 7.29 5.29 6.97
CA GLY A 18 6.25 6.30 6.78
C GLY A 18 5.38 5.92 5.58
N GLY A 19 4.10 5.71 5.83
CA GLY A 19 3.11 5.50 4.77
C GLY A 19 2.68 6.80 4.11
N PHE A 20 1.41 6.89 3.77
CA PHE A 20 0.76 8.14 3.40
C PHE A 20 0.46 8.95 4.66
N VAL A 21 0.31 10.26 4.51
CA VAL A 21 -0.32 11.06 5.57
C VAL A 21 -1.73 10.54 5.85
N THR A 22 -2.17 10.69 7.07
CA THR A 22 -3.44 10.15 7.56
C THR A 22 -4.67 10.81 6.95
N CYS A 23 -4.54 12.02 6.46
CA CYS A 23 -5.62 12.73 5.77
C CYS A 23 -5.08 13.61 4.64
N GLU A 24 -5.95 13.97 3.72
CA GLU A 24 -5.62 14.92 2.67
C GLU A 24 -5.76 16.36 3.22
N PRO A 25 -4.69 17.18 3.20
CA PRO A 25 -4.74 18.55 3.68
C PRO A 25 -5.68 19.39 2.80
N SER A 26 -6.86 19.72 3.30
CA SER A 26 -7.88 20.46 2.55
C SER A 26 -7.57 21.94 2.39
N ASP A 27 -6.72 22.50 3.22
CA ASP A 27 -6.23 23.87 3.22
C ASP A 27 -5.08 24.11 2.23
N VAL A 28 -4.49 23.05 1.69
CA VAL A 28 -3.44 23.12 0.67
C VAL A 28 -4.06 22.97 -0.73
N PRO A 29 -3.71 23.84 -1.71
CA PRO A 29 -4.16 23.71 -3.09
C PRO A 29 -3.84 22.34 -3.69
N LEU A 30 -4.78 21.73 -4.38
CA LEU A 30 -4.66 20.36 -4.93
C LEU A 30 -3.39 20.16 -5.79
N SER A 31 -2.97 21.19 -6.52
CA SER A 31 -1.76 21.16 -7.37
C SER A 31 -0.45 21.07 -6.59
N LYS A 32 -0.42 21.47 -5.32
CA LYS A 32 0.78 21.46 -4.46
C LYS A 32 0.73 20.43 -3.34
N ARG A 33 -0.44 19.86 -3.08
CA ARG A 33 -0.69 18.98 -1.95
C ARG A 33 0.28 17.79 -1.87
N HIS A 34 0.62 17.21 -3.00
CA HIS A 34 1.59 16.11 -3.04
C HIS A 34 3.02 16.54 -2.65
N LEU A 35 3.42 17.77 -2.98
CA LEU A 35 4.73 18.32 -2.61
C LEU A 35 4.81 18.54 -1.10
N ASP A 36 3.79 19.15 -0.51
CA ASP A 36 3.75 19.40 0.94
C ASP A 36 3.74 18.07 1.72
N LYS A 37 2.97 17.10 1.27
CA LYS A 37 2.95 15.74 1.86
C LYS A 37 4.34 15.09 1.81
N GLN A 38 5.05 15.16 0.69
CA GLN A 38 6.41 14.65 0.58
C GLN A 38 7.38 15.42 1.47
N TYR A 39 7.27 16.74 1.49
CA TYR A 39 8.11 17.59 2.33
C TYR A 39 7.95 17.29 3.83
N LEU A 40 6.72 17.03 4.30
CA LEU A 40 6.46 16.64 5.68
C LEU A 40 7.18 15.33 6.04
N HIS A 41 7.09 14.31 5.19
CA HIS A 41 7.81 13.05 5.42
C HIS A 41 9.33 13.29 5.52
N MET A 42 9.88 14.04 4.59
CA MET A 42 11.32 14.29 4.48
C MET A 42 11.88 15.16 5.60
N SER A 43 11.07 16.08 6.15
CA SER A 43 11.51 17.03 7.17
C SER A 43 11.27 16.56 8.61
N LEU A 44 10.28 15.71 8.84
CA LEU A 44 9.87 15.29 10.18
C LEU A 44 10.34 13.89 10.57
N SER A 45 10.86 13.09 9.62
CA SER A 45 11.30 11.72 9.91
C SER A 45 12.48 11.33 9.03
N ASP A 46 13.36 10.51 9.56
CA ASP A 46 14.44 9.82 8.85
C ASP A 46 14.01 8.44 8.29
N LYS A 47 12.75 8.06 8.50
CA LYS A 47 12.20 6.78 8.05
C LYS A 47 11.87 6.81 6.55
N PRO A 48 12.00 5.67 5.85
CA PRO A 48 11.54 5.54 4.47
C PRO A 48 10.06 5.89 4.33
N HIS A 49 9.67 6.42 3.18
CA HIS A 49 8.28 6.81 2.90
C HIS A 49 7.87 6.46 1.47
N LEU A 50 6.56 6.45 1.23
CA LEU A 50 6.00 6.24 -0.10
C LEU A 50 5.83 7.58 -0.83
N GLY A 51 6.09 7.59 -2.12
CA GLY A 51 5.89 8.76 -2.96
C GLY A 51 4.48 8.83 -3.58
N ALA A 52 4.16 9.96 -4.19
CA ALA A 52 2.88 10.20 -4.84
C ALA A 52 2.70 9.33 -6.09
N ILE A 53 1.44 8.95 -6.36
CA ILE A 53 1.09 8.06 -7.48
C ILE A 53 -0.17 8.52 -8.24
N THR A 54 -0.76 9.66 -7.86
CA THR A 54 -2.07 10.09 -8.38
C THR A 54 -2.04 10.67 -9.80
N GLU A 55 -0.86 11.04 -10.27
CA GLU A 55 -0.57 11.48 -11.65
C GLU A 55 0.90 11.20 -11.94
N GLY A 56 1.26 10.98 -13.20
CA GLY A 56 2.65 10.73 -13.60
C GLY A 56 3.59 11.86 -13.18
N SER A 57 3.21 13.12 -13.38
CA SER A 57 3.97 14.30 -12.96
C SER A 57 4.24 14.34 -11.45
N ARG A 58 3.25 13.95 -10.64
CA ARG A 58 3.42 13.92 -9.17
C ARG A 58 4.34 12.79 -8.71
N ALA A 59 4.35 11.68 -9.44
CA ALA A 59 5.31 10.61 -9.23
C ALA A 59 6.73 11.08 -9.57
N GLU A 60 6.91 11.80 -10.69
CA GLU A 60 8.18 12.41 -11.08
C GLU A 60 8.67 13.44 -10.05
N ASP A 61 7.79 14.30 -9.52
CA ASP A 61 8.11 15.23 -8.45
C ASP A 61 8.62 14.52 -7.20
N SER A 62 7.95 13.42 -6.79
CA SER A 62 8.38 12.63 -5.63
C SER A 62 9.77 12.01 -5.83
N VAL A 63 10.04 11.51 -7.03
CA VAL A 63 11.35 10.96 -7.42
C VAL A 63 12.42 12.06 -7.41
N ALA A 64 12.11 13.25 -7.94
CA ALA A 64 13.03 14.38 -7.94
C ALA A 64 13.34 14.88 -6.52
N MET A 65 12.34 14.98 -5.65
CA MET A 65 12.51 15.35 -4.24
C MET A 65 13.36 14.33 -3.49
N ALA A 66 13.14 13.03 -3.71
CA ALA A 66 13.95 11.98 -3.10
C ALA A 66 15.42 12.06 -3.59
N ARG A 67 15.65 12.35 -4.86
CA ARG A 67 17.00 12.55 -5.41
C ARG A 67 17.71 13.74 -4.75
N ILE A 68 17.00 14.83 -4.50
CA ILE A 68 17.55 16.01 -3.79
C ILE A 68 17.90 15.64 -2.34
N LEU A 69 17.00 14.93 -1.64
CA LEU A 69 17.19 14.58 -0.23
C LEU A 69 18.41 13.67 -0.02
N HIS A 70 18.52 12.61 -0.83
CA HIS A 70 19.54 11.57 -0.66
C HIS A 70 20.85 11.87 -1.42
N GLY A 71 20.84 12.82 -2.35
CA GLY A 71 21.94 13.06 -3.29
C GLY A 71 21.97 12.02 -4.42
N SER A 72 22.50 12.44 -5.57
CA SER A 72 22.48 11.61 -6.78
C SER A 72 23.20 10.28 -6.62
N GLU A 73 24.36 10.27 -5.95
CA GLU A 73 25.14 9.05 -5.76
C GLU A 73 24.37 7.98 -4.97
N THR A 74 23.79 8.34 -3.82
CA THR A 74 22.99 7.44 -3.00
C THR A 74 21.72 7.00 -3.71
N PHE A 75 21.06 7.95 -4.38
CA PHE A 75 19.82 7.70 -5.11
C PHE A 75 20.02 6.72 -6.28
N ASP A 76 21.09 6.88 -7.05
CA ASP A 76 21.37 6.03 -8.21
C ASP A 76 21.85 4.62 -7.82
N ALA A 77 22.47 4.48 -6.65
CA ALA A 77 22.95 3.21 -6.11
C ALA A 77 21.88 2.41 -5.35
N ASN A 78 20.80 3.05 -4.88
CA ASN A 78 19.84 2.44 -3.96
C ASN A 78 18.38 2.74 -4.34
N CYS A 79 17.48 1.86 -3.91
CA CYS A 79 16.05 2.14 -3.88
C CYS A 79 15.73 2.90 -2.59
N VAL A 80 15.50 4.22 -2.69
CA VAL A 80 15.27 5.11 -1.54
C VAL A 80 13.81 5.54 -1.42
N ILE A 81 13.00 5.33 -2.46
CA ILE A 81 11.57 5.66 -2.48
C ILE A 81 10.81 4.62 -3.30
N MET A 82 9.57 4.39 -2.94
CA MET A 82 8.66 3.49 -3.67
C MET A 82 7.31 4.16 -3.92
N GLY A 83 6.68 3.80 -5.05
CA GLY A 83 5.27 4.10 -5.31
C GLY A 83 4.39 2.89 -4.95
N ASN A 84 3.25 3.11 -4.30
CA ASN A 84 2.27 2.06 -4.05
C ASN A 84 1.08 2.23 -4.97
N VAL A 85 0.92 1.34 -5.95
CA VAL A 85 -0.14 1.41 -6.96
C VAL A 85 -1.13 0.28 -6.82
N ASN A 86 -2.39 0.57 -7.12
CA ASN A 86 -3.45 -0.43 -7.22
C ASN A 86 -3.81 -0.64 -8.69
N THR A 87 -4.16 -1.86 -9.04
CA THR A 87 -4.79 -2.17 -10.33
C THR A 87 -6.27 -1.79 -10.30
N ASN A 88 -6.85 -1.59 -11.48
CA ASN A 88 -8.29 -1.35 -11.63
C ASN A 88 -8.97 -2.69 -11.92
N SER A 89 -9.16 -3.48 -10.88
CA SER A 89 -9.75 -4.83 -11.00
C SER A 89 -11.19 -4.79 -11.55
N PRO A 90 -11.57 -5.68 -12.46
CA PRO A 90 -10.80 -6.84 -12.92
C PRO A 90 -9.89 -6.56 -14.13
N LEU A 91 -8.64 -6.97 -14.03
CA LEU A 91 -7.68 -7.10 -15.15
C LEU A 91 -7.41 -5.80 -15.94
N LEU A 92 -7.51 -4.64 -15.31
CA LEU A 92 -7.24 -3.36 -15.94
C LEU A 92 -6.11 -2.63 -15.21
N VAL A 93 -5.25 -1.96 -15.98
CA VAL A 93 -4.24 -1.02 -15.49
C VAL A 93 -4.43 0.29 -16.22
N ASP A 94 -4.75 1.35 -15.50
CA ASP A 94 -5.00 2.65 -16.08
C ASP A 94 -3.70 3.41 -16.43
N LYS A 95 -3.89 4.56 -17.07
CA LYS A 95 -2.79 5.44 -17.47
C LYS A 95 -1.99 5.94 -16.26
N VAL A 96 -2.66 6.27 -15.18
CA VAL A 96 -2.02 6.82 -13.96
C VAL A 96 -1.04 5.80 -13.36
N VAL A 97 -1.46 4.54 -13.27
CA VAL A 97 -0.60 3.46 -12.79
C VAL A 97 0.61 3.27 -13.71
N THR A 98 0.40 3.23 -15.02
CA THR A 98 1.52 3.04 -15.97
C THR A 98 2.51 4.20 -15.97
N GLU A 99 2.05 5.44 -15.80
CA GLU A 99 2.90 6.61 -15.65
C GLU A 99 3.69 6.59 -14.34
N ALA A 100 3.06 6.26 -13.23
CA ALA A 100 3.74 6.11 -11.93
C ALA A 100 4.82 5.01 -12.00
N VAL A 101 4.51 3.84 -12.58
CA VAL A 101 5.49 2.77 -12.76
C VAL A 101 6.67 3.24 -13.61
N ARG A 102 6.44 4.01 -14.69
CA ARG A 102 7.53 4.60 -15.48
C ARG A 102 8.39 5.56 -14.68
N ALA A 103 7.77 6.43 -13.89
CA ALA A 103 8.49 7.41 -13.08
C ALA A 103 9.42 6.73 -12.05
N TYR A 104 8.90 5.79 -11.26
CA TYR A 104 9.70 5.09 -10.25
C TYR A 104 10.70 4.12 -10.88
N CYS A 105 10.24 3.15 -11.65
CA CYS A 105 11.09 2.09 -12.17
C CYS A 105 12.12 2.62 -13.18
N GLY A 106 11.76 3.60 -14.03
CA GLY A 106 12.69 4.24 -14.94
C GLY A 106 13.90 4.85 -14.25
N ASN A 107 13.72 5.35 -13.04
CA ASN A 107 14.77 5.89 -12.19
C ASN A 107 15.40 4.85 -11.24
N GLY A 108 15.10 3.56 -11.38
CA GLY A 108 15.64 2.49 -10.53
C GLY A 108 15.03 2.43 -9.13
N GLN A 109 13.94 3.15 -8.92
CA GLN A 109 13.20 3.14 -7.66
C GLN A 109 12.11 2.08 -7.68
N GLY A 110 11.53 1.77 -6.50
CA GLY A 110 10.66 0.63 -6.31
C GLY A 110 9.19 0.89 -6.59
N ILE A 111 8.45 -0.18 -6.84
CA ILE A 111 7.00 -0.18 -6.95
C ILE A 111 6.38 -1.28 -6.09
N VAL A 112 5.37 -0.92 -5.31
CA VAL A 112 4.51 -1.86 -4.59
C VAL A 112 3.21 -1.98 -5.38
N VAL A 113 2.87 -3.16 -5.85
CA VAL A 113 1.68 -3.37 -6.68
C VAL A 113 0.64 -4.14 -5.88
N VAL A 114 -0.49 -3.50 -5.64
CA VAL A 114 -1.52 -3.99 -4.71
C VAL A 114 -2.87 -4.06 -5.43
N PRO A 115 -3.22 -5.20 -6.03
CA PRO A 115 -4.58 -5.40 -6.52
C PRO A 115 -5.58 -5.34 -5.36
N PHE A 116 -6.52 -4.38 -5.45
CA PHE A 116 -7.64 -4.30 -4.52
C PHE A 116 -8.82 -5.05 -5.12
N ILE A 117 -9.14 -6.20 -4.56
CA ILE A 117 -10.19 -7.08 -5.09
C ILE A 117 -11.22 -7.41 -4.02
N LEU A 118 -12.46 -7.06 -4.29
CA LEU A 118 -13.62 -7.53 -3.54
C LEU A 118 -14.14 -8.80 -4.20
N SER A 119 -13.92 -9.95 -3.58
CA SER A 119 -14.40 -11.24 -4.06
C SER A 119 -15.93 -11.23 -4.22
N GLY A 120 -16.38 -11.61 -5.41
CA GLY A 120 -17.80 -11.57 -5.77
C GLY A 120 -18.30 -10.28 -6.39
N ALA A 121 -17.50 -9.21 -6.40
CA ALA A 121 -17.84 -7.93 -7.05
C ALA A 121 -16.82 -7.53 -8.12
N MET A 122 -15.53 -7.54 -7.77
CA MET A 122 -14.43 -7.15 -8.65
C MET A 122 -13.61 -8.36 -9.13
N GLY A 123 -14.00 -9.55 -8.73
CA GLY A 123 -13.37 -10.80 -9.06
C GLY A 123 -14.27 -11.99 -8.71
N PRO A 124 -13.79 -13.22 -8.93
CA PRO A 124 -14.54 -14.43 -8.58
C PRO A 124 -14.95 -14.48 -7.11
N VAL A 125 -15.99 -15.24 -6.79
CA VAL A 125 -16.46 -15.42 -5.40
C VAL A 125 -15.46 -16.25 -4.58
N SER A 126 -14.85 -17.27 -5.17
CA SER A 126 -13.93 -18.14 -4.42
C SER A 126 -12.60 -17.44 -4.13
N THR A 127 -12.10 -17.56 -2.92
CA THR A 127 -10.82 -16.99 -2.48
C THR A 127 -9.66 -17.43 -3.37
N ALA A 128 -9.60 -18.70 -3.75
CA ALA A 128 -8.53 -19.21 -4.61
C ALA A 128 -8.52 -18.54 -6.00
N ALA A 129 -9.69 -18.36 -6.62
CA ALA A 129 -9.79 -17.71 -7.93
C ALA A 129 -9.52 -16.19 -7.84
N SER A 130 -9.95 -15.53 -6.76
CA SER A 130 -9.63 -14.12 -6.52
C SER A 130 -8.13 -13.91 -6.31
N ILE A 131 -7.46 -14.82 -5.62
CA ILE A 131 -5.99 -14.77 -5.46
C ILE A 131 -5.30 -15.01 -6.80
N ALA A 132 -5.77 -15.92 -7.62
CA ALA A 132 -5.22 -16.14 -8.96
C ALA A 132 -5.33 -14.87 -9.83
N GLN A 133 -6.46 -14.17 -9.78
CA GLN A 133 -6.65 -12.88 -10.44
C GLN A 133 -5.70 -11.82 -9.87
N ALA A 134 -5.62 -11.67 -8.55
CA ALA A 134 -4.72 -10.71 -7.91
C ALA A 134 -3.27 -10.94 -8.32
N LEU A 135 -2.84 -12.19 -8.33
CA LEU A 135 -1.49 -12.54 -8.77
C LEU A 135 -1.28 -12.21 -10.25
N ALA A 136 -2.24 -12.51 -11.12
CA ALA A 136 -2.16 -12.20 -12.54
C ALA A 136 -2.03 -10.68 -12.79
N GLU A 137 -2.85 -9.87 -12.12
CA GLU A 137 -2.80 -8.41 -12.20
C GLU A 137 -1.46 -7.85 -11.70
N ALA A 138 -0.98 -8.33 -10.56
CA ALA A 138 0.31 -7.89 -10.01
C ALA A 138 1.48 -8.30 -10.93
N MET A 139 1.46 -9.53 -11.47
CA MET A 139 2.51 -10.02 -12.38
C MET A 139 2.52 -9.30 -13.72
N MET A 140 1.39 -8.83 -14.21
CA MET A 140 1.31 -7.98 -15.41
C MET A 140 2.07 -6.65 -15.19
N VAL A 141 1.85 -5.98 -14.05
CA VAL A 141 2.57 -4.75 -13.71
C VAL A 141 4.04 -5.03 -13.41
N CYS A 142 4.37 -6.17 -12.80
CA CYS A 142 5.75 -6.63 -12.62
C CYS A 142 6.46 -6.76 -13.97
N ALA A 143 5.88 -7.49 -14.92
CA ALA A 143 6.46 -7.61 -16.25
C ALA A 143 6.67 -6.24 -16.93
N PHE A 144 5.69 -5.35 -16.82
CA PHE A 144 5.80 -3.99 -17.34
C PHE A 144 6.95 -3.21 -16.68
N SER A 145 7.12 -3.30 -15.36
CA SER A 145 8.23 -2.65 -14.66
C SER A 145 9.59 -3.16 -15.14
N GLN A 146 9.73 -4.45 -15.38
CA GLN A 146 10.96 -5.07 -15.89
C GLN A 146 11.25 -4.73 -17.36
N LEU A 147 10.21 -4.45 -18.18
CA LEU A 147 10.39 -3.94 -19.54
C LEU A 147 10.89 -2.48 -19.55
N ILE A 148 10.51 -1.69 -18.53
CA ILE A 148 11.01 -0.31 -18.37
C ILE A 148 12.47 -0.33 -17.95
N LYS A 149 12.78 -1.10 -16.89
CA LYS A 149 14.14 -1.25 -16.36
C LYS A 149 14.32 -2.64 -15.78
N PRO A 150 15.09 -3.50 -16.43
CA PRO A 150 15.43 -4.80 -15.86
C PRO A 150 16.07 -4.67 -14.47
N GLY A 151 15.57 -5.43 -13.50
CA GLY A 151 16.03 -5.36 -12.12
C GLY A 151 15.39 -4.25 -11.27
N ALA A 152 14.42 -3.49 -11.79
CA ALA A 152 13.67 -2.53 -10.98
C ALA A 152 13.02 -3.22 -9.76
N PRO A 153 13.16 -2.65 -8.54
CA PRO A 153 12.61 -3.25 -7.33
C PRO A 153 11.08 -3.36 -7.39
N PHE A 154 10.58 -4.55 -7.07
CA PHE A 154 9.15 -4.86 -7.10
C PHE A 154 8.72 -5.55 -5.81
N VAL A 155 7.60 -5.12 -5.25
CA VAL A 155 6.97 -5.73 -4.08
C VAL A 155 5.57 -6.20 -4.46
N LEU A 156 5.30 -7.49 -4.23
CA LEU A 156 3.96 -8.07 -4.41
C LEU A 156 3.07 -7.63 -3.26
N GLY A 157 1.94 -7.00 -3.58
CA GLY A 157 0.95 -6.58 -2.59
C GLY A 157 -0.29 -7.47 -2.55
N ASN A 158 -0.87 -7.63 -1.38
CA ASN A 158 -2.18 -8.24 -1.18
C ASN A 158 -3.14 -7.26 -0.50
N PHE A 159 -4.30 -7.07 -1.10
CA PHE A 159 -5.41 -6.31 -0.51
C PHE A 159 -6.75 -6.88 -0.97
N LEU A 160 -6.87 -8.20 -0.79
CA LEU A 160 -8.09 -8.93 -1.12
C LEU A 160 -9.05 -8.92 0.07
N SER A 161 -10.32 -8.66 -0.19
CA SER A 161 -11.40 -8.75 0.78
C SER A 161 -12.61 -9.46 0.17
N SER A 162 -13.54 -9.85 1.01
CA SER A 162 -14.88 -10.23 0.58
C SER A 162 -15.82 -9.02 0.62
N MET A 163 -17.02 -9.18 0.14
CA MET A 163 -18.06 -8.15 0.10
C MET A 163 -19.28 -8.63 0.87
N SER A 164 -19.83 -7.75 1.70
CA SER A 164 -21.14 -7.99 2.30
C SER A 164 -22.22 -8.00 1.22
N LEU A 165 -22.87 -9.14 1.01
CA LEU A 165 -23.98 -9.25 0.06
C LEU A 165 -25.20 -8.39 0.48
N ARG A 166 -25.26 -7.98 1.73
CA ARG A 166 -26.34 -7.14 2.26
C ARG A 166 -26.13 -5.65 1.96
N THR A 167 -24.89 -5.17 2.03
CA THR A 167 -24.60 -3.73 1.98
C THR A 167 -23.71 -3.33 0.81
N GLY A 168 -23.01 -4.29 0.18
CA GLY A 168 -22.01 -4.01 -0.84
C GLY A 168 -20.66 -3.52 -0.28
N ALA A 169 -20.56 -3.35 1.05
CA ALA A 169 -19.33 -2.87 1.68
C ALA A 169 -18.25 -3.95 1.76
N PRO A 170 -16.95 -3.58 1.75
CA PRO A 170 -15.88 -4.51 2.06
C PRO A 170 -16.03 -5.10 3.45
N THR A 171 -15.69 -6.37 3.62
CA THR A 171 -15.75 -7.07 4.91
C THR A 171 -14.35 -7.30 5.46
N PHE A 172 -13.63 -6.23 5.75
CA PHE A 172 -12.34 -6.32 6.44
C PHE A 172 -12.51 -6.92 7.84
N GLY A 173 -11.53 -7.68 8.28
CA GLY A 173 -11.62 -8.39 9.57
C GLY A 173 -12.29 -9.77 9.50
N MET A 174 -12.85 -10.15 8.35
CA MET A 174 -13.43 -11.48 8.13
C MET A 174 -12.35 -12.54 7.83
N PRO A 175 -12.67 -13.85 7.92
CA PRO A 175 -11.70 -14.92 7.68
C PRO A 175 -11.12 -14.96 6.26
N GLU A 176 -11.85 -14.52 5.23
CA GLU A 176 -11.40 -14.59 3.84
C GLU A 176 -10.16 -13.71 3.57
N PRO A 177 -10.11 -12.42 3.99
CA PRO A 177 -8.88 -11.62 3.92
C PRO A 177 -7.71 -12.25 4.67
N THR A 178 -7.95 -12.76 5.88
CA THR A 178 -6.95 -13.48 6.68
C THR A 178 -6.38 -14.68 5.94
N MET A 179 -7.24 -15.53 5.38
CA MET A 179 -6.84 -16.70 4.60
C MET A 179 -6.06 -16.28 3.34
N SER A 180 -6.46 -15.19 2.69
CA SER A 180 -5.75 -14.68 1.52
C SER A 180 -4.31 -14.29 1.84
N ASN A 181 -4.03 -13.70 3.01
CA ASN A 181 -2.69 -13.38 3.45
C ASN A 181 -1.79 -14.62 3.53
N TYR A 182 -2.28 -15.71 4.12
CA TYR A 182 -1.52 -16.96 4.20
C TYR A 182 -1.21 -17.55 2.82
N ILE A 183 -2.17 -17.55 1.91
CA ILE A 183 -1.99 -18.14 0.58
C ILE A 183 -1.02 -17.28 -0.25
N ILE A 184 -1.22 -15.95 -0.29
CA ILE A 184 -0.34 -15.08 -1.08
C ILE A 184 1.08 -15.05 -0.49
N GLY A 185 1.22 -15.19 0.84
CA GLY A 185 2.51 -15.33 1.50
C GLY A 185 3.30 -16.56 1.04
N GLN A 186 2.62 -17.68 0.85
CA GLN A 186 3.24 -18.88 0.28
C GLN A 186 3.65 -18.68 -1.19
N LEU A 187 2.79 -18.02 -1.97
CA LEU A 187 3.05 -17.71 -3.38
C LEU A 187 4.24 -16.74 -3.51
N ALA A 188 4.27 -15.68 -2.70
CA ALA A 188 5.38 -14.73 -2.68
C ALA A 188 6.72 -15.42 -2.40
N ARG A 189 6.78 -16.28 -1.38
CA ARG A 189 8.00 -17.07 -1.07
C ARG A 189 8.39 -18.00 -2.22
N ARG A 190 7.42 -18.67 -2.84
CA ARG A 190 7.68 -19.55 -3.99
C ARG A 190 8.23 -18.79 -5.20
N LEU A 191 7.81 -17.54 -5.39
CA LEU A 191 8.26 -16.66 -6.47
C LEU A 191 9.55 -15.87 -6.11
N GLY A 192 10.00 -15.93 -4.86
CA GLY A 192 11.15 -15.15 -4.39
C GLY A 192 10.87 -13.64 -4.34
N LEU A 193 9.61 -13.24 -4.13
CA LEU A 193 9.18 -11.85 -4.11
C LEU A 193 8.98 -11.35 -2.67
N PRO A 194 9.38 -10.11 -2.35
CA PRO A 194 8.95 -9.45 -1.13
C PRO A 194 7.45 -9.22 -1.16
N LEU A 195 6.83 -9.32 0.02
CA LEU A 195 5.38 -9.25 0.19
C LEU A 195 4.96 -8.04 1.03
N ARG A 196 3.96 -7.32 0.55
CA ARG A 196 3.20 -6.32 1.31
C ARG A 196 1.80 -6.86 1.63
N CYS A 197 1.40 -6.78 2.89
CA CYS A 197 0.01 -7.01 3.33
C CYS A 197 -0.53 -5.80 4.10
N GLY A 198 -1.85 -5.76 4.29
CA GLY A 198 -2.49 -4.87 5.24
C GLY A 198 -2.49 -5.47 6.64
N GLY A 199 -2.75 -4.66 7.66
CA GLY A 199 -2.92 -5.12 9.04
C GLY A 199 -3.92 -4.26 9.80
N SER A 200 -4.34 -4.72 10.96
CA SER A 200 -5.29 -4.04 11.86
C SER A 200 -6.57 -3.54 11.19
N LEU A 201 -7.11 -4.31 10.25
CA LEU A 201 -8.34 -3.99 9.54
C LEU A 201 -9.55 -4.59 10.26
N THR A 202 -10.66 -3.85 10.31
CA THR A 202 -11.92 -4.30 10.93
C THR A 202 -13.12 -3.82 10.12
N ALA A 203 -14.23 -4.55 10.22
CA ALA A 203 -15.53 -4.12 9.73
C ALA A 203 -16.33 -3.33 10.77
N SER A 204 -15.85 -3.20 12.01
CA SER A 204 -16.49 -2.35 13.03
C SER A 204 -16.37 -0.86 12.65
N LYS A 205 -17.37 -0.08 13.04
CA LYS A 205 -17.45 1.37 12.79
C LYS A 205 -16.93 2.21 13.96
N ILE A 206 -16.66 1.56 15.08
CA ILE A 206 -16.19 2.20 16.31
C ILE A 206 -15.08 1.35 16.95
N ALA A 207 -14.29 1.94 17.85
CA ALA A 207 -13.27 1.24 18.63
C ALA A 207 -13.93 0.41 19.75
N ASP A 208 -14.38 -0.79 19.41
CA ASP A 208 -15.06 -1.73 20.30
C ASP A 208 -14.33 -3.10 20.35
N ALA A 209 -14.93 -4.07 21.03
CA ALA A 209 -14.37 -5.40 21.13
C ALA A 209 -14.24 -6.10 19.76
N GLN A 210 -15.16 -5.85 18.82
CA GLN A 210 -15.06 -6.36 17.45
C GLN A 210 -13.84 -5.75 16.76
N ALA A 211 -13.67 -4.43 16.85
CA ALA A 211 -12.52 -3.74 16.25
C ALA A 211 -11.19 -4.30 16.78
N ALA A 212 -11.08 -4.51 18.09
CA ALA A 212 -9.88 -5.06 18.71
C ALA A 212 -9.59 -6.48 18.22
N TYR A 213 -10.60 -7.35 18.23
CA TYR A 213 -10.45 -8.75 17.83
C TYR A 213 -10.06 -8.90 16.35
N GLU A 214 -10.81 -8.26 15.45
CA GLU A 214 -10.56 -8.33 14.01
C GLU A 214 -9.22 -7.68 13.63
N SER A 215 -8.85 -6.59 14.30
CA SER A 215 -7.55 -5.94 14.10
C SER A 215 -6.39 -6.84 14.53
N ALA A 216 -6.50 -7.51 15.65
CA ALA A 216 -5.50 -8.46 16.13
C ALA A 216 -5.36 -9.65 15.17
N ASP A 217 -6.47 -10.22 14.70
CA ASP A 217 -6.46 -11.36 13.76
C ASP A 217 -5.86 -10.99 12.40
N SER A 218 -6.27 -9.86 11.83
CA SER A 218 -5.73 -9.40 10.54
C SER A 218 -4.23 -9.07 10.63
N MET A 219 -3.77 -8.43 11.71
CA MET A 219 -2.34 -8.18 11.92
C MET A 219 -1.56 -9.47 12.13
N HIS A 220 -2.11 -10.41 12.91
CA HIS A 220 -1.48 -11.70 13.16
C HIS A 220 -1.31 -12.52 11.87
N SER A 221 -2.35 -12.54 11.03
CA SER A 221 -2.27 -13.23 9.74
C SER A 221 -1.19 -12.63 8.83
N THR A 222 -1.06 -11.32 8.81
CA THR A 222 -0.03 -10.60 8.04
C THR A 222 1.38 -10.95 8.52
N ALA A 223 1.61 -10.98 9.82
CA ALA A 223 2.90 -11.37 10.40
C ALA A 223 3.23 -12.85 10.09
N LEU A 224 2.28 -13.75 10.29
CA LEU A 224 2.45 -15.19 10.02
C LEU A 224 2.57 -15.51 8.52
N ALA A 225 1.97 -14.71 7.64
CA ALA A 225 2.17 -14.82 6.21
C ALA A 225 3.62 -14.50 5.78
N GLY A 226 4.40 -13.87 6.66
CA GLY A 226 5.76 -13.46 6.38
C GLY A 226 5.84 -12.19 5.53
N ALA A 227 4.93 -11.24 5.75
CA ALA A 227 4.96 -9.96 5.06
C ALA A 227 6.23 -9.18 5.41
N ASN A 228 6.91 -8.67 4.39
CA ASN A 228 8.09 -7.83 4.54
C ASN A 228 7.74 -6.38 4.80
N PHE A 229 6.56 -5.97 4.37
CA PHE A 229 6.03 -4.62 4.52
C PHE A 229 4.56 -4.69 4.93
N VAL A 230 4.21 -4.02 6.03
CA VAL A 230 2.84 -3.94 6.53
C VAL A 230 2.36 -2.50 6.38
N LEU A 231 1.47 -2.26 5.44
CA LEU A 231 0.75 -0.99 5.33
C LEU A 231 -0.54 -1.09 6.15
N HIS A 232 -1.00 0.02 6.70
CA HIS A 232 -2.16 0.08 7.61
C HIS A 232 -1.93 -0.64 8.94
N ALA A 233 -0.78 -0.44 9.58
CA ALA A 233 -0.50 -1.04 10.89
C ALA A 233 -1.45 -0.52 11.99
N ALA A 234 -1.89 0.74 11.91
CA ALA A 234 -2.96 1.28 12.74
C ALA A 234 -4.36 0.84 12.26
N GLY A 235 -4.48 0.45 11.01
CA GLY A 235 -5.69 -0.08 10.40
C GLY A 235 -6.75 0.96 10.06
N TRP A 236 -7.90 0.44 9.72
CA TRP A 236 -9.12 1.19 9.45
C TRP A 236 -10.27 0.68 10.30
N LEU A 237 -11.25 1.54 10.55
CA LEU A 237 -12.60 1.15 10.94
C LEU A 237 -13.43 1.01 9.68
N GLU A 238 -14.25 0.01 9.60
CA GLU A 238 -15.14 -0.29 8.47
C GLU A 238 -14.53 -0.01 7.08
N GLY A 239 -14.55 -0.22 6.12
CA GLY A 239 -13.95 -0.08 4.79
C GLY A 239 -13.23 1.24 4.45
N GLY A 240 -12.66 1.94 5.42
CA GLY A 240 -11.84 3.12 5.18
C GLY A 240 -12.09 4.33 6.08
N LEU A 241 -12.81 4.17 7.18
CA LEU A 241 -12.92 5.24 8.18
C LEU A 241 -11.60 5.36 8.96
N CYS A 242 -11.16 6.60 9.18
CA CYS A 242 -10.02 6.86 10.03
C CYS A 242 -10.27 6.35 11.46
N THR A 243 -9.22 5.78 12.05
CA THR A 243 -9.24 5.39 13.46
C THR A 243 -8.57 6.44 14.32
N GLY A 244 -8.96 6.53 15.58
CA GLY A 244 -8.26 7.31 16.60
C GLY A 244 -7.16 6.51 17.28
N PHE A 245 -6.63 7.08 18.39
CA PHE A 245 -5.61 6.41 19.19
C PHE A 245 -6.18 5.32 20.13
N GLU A 246 -7.47 5.25 20.27
CA GLU A 246 -8.18 4.31 21.13
C GLU A 246 -8.31 2.89 20.55
N LYS A 247 -8.01 2.72 19.28
CA LYS A 247 -8.10 1.43 18.58
C LYS A 247 -6.81 0.63 18.65
#